data_f28699eafd2179345246520ed11cfa88
#
_entry.id   f28699eafd2179345246520ed11cfa88
#
_cell.length_a   1.000
_cell.length_b   1.000
_cell.length_c   1.000
_cell.angle_alpha   90.00
_cell.angle_beta   90.00
_cell.angle_gamma   90.00
#
_symmetry.space_group_name_H-M   'P 1'
#
loop_
_entity.id
_entity.type
_entity.pdbx_description
1 polymer ?
#
loop_
_entity_poly.entity_id
_entity_poly.type
_entity_poly.pdbx_seq_one_letter_code
_entity_poly.pdbx_strand_id
1 'polypeptide(L)'
;MNEKSFTVKNPSHEQNKRVFIDGSERNVAELPSMYIGKGVYRPGWRWSKHAGLQTGKESTRHIGYIVSGSTVIQDASGQETTVGLGDAFEIGPNHDGWVVGDEPCVALDFETR
;
A
#
# COMPACT_ATOMS: atom_id res chain seq x y z
N MET A 1 -13.66 31.19 14.46
CA MET A 1 -12.75 30.32 13.72
C MET A 1 -13.50 29.63 12.59
N ASN A 2 -12.88 29.56 11.45
CA ASN A 2 -13.51 28.95 10.32
C ASN A 2 -13.01 27.50 10.18
N GLU A 3 -13.93 26.59 10.28
CA GLU A 3 -13.63 25.20 9.98
C GLU A 3 -13.86 24.95 8.50
N LYS A 4 -12.92 24.25 7.90
CA LYS A 4 -13.11 23.81 6.53
C LYS A 4 -14.14 22.70 6.49
N SER A 5 -15.09 22.79 5.56
CA SER A 5 -16.05 21.72 5.34
C SER A 5 -15.43 20.51 4.64
N PHE A 6 -14.23 20.65 4.08
CA PHE A 6 -13.49 19.53 3.50
C PHE A 6 -11.99 19.77 3.59
N THR A 7 -11.25 18.69 3.49
CA THR A 7 -9.78 18.70 3.48
C THR A 7 -9.31 17.98 2.21
N VAL A 8 -8.34 18.57 1.53
CA VAL A 8 -7.77 17.98 0.32
C VAL A 8 -6.26 17.80 0.52
N LYS A 9 -5.77 16.60 0.27
CA LYS A 9 -4.33 16.31 0.23
C LYS A 9 -4.03 15.36 -0.90
N ASN A 10 -2.85 15.50 -1.48
CA ASN A 10 -2.38 14.60 -2.52
C ASN A 10 -1.23 13.77 -1.96
N PRO A 11 -1.39 12.43 -1.83
CA PRO A 11 -0.32 11.60 -1.28
C PRO A 11 0.99 11.75 -2.03
N SER A 12 0.94 11.95 -3.36
CA SER A 12 2.15 12.09 -4.17
C SER A 12 2.95 13.35 -3.84
N HIS A 13 2.35 14.33 -3.18
CA HIS A 13 2.98 15.59 -2.81
C HIS A 13 3.37 15.67 -1.33
N GLU A 14 3.12 14.61 -0.55
CA GLU A 14 3.44 14.62 0.87
C GLU A 14 4.94 14.42 1.08
N GLN A 15 5.48 15.08 2.12
CA GLN A 15 6.92 15.11 2.39
C GLN A 15 7.43 13.82 3.04
N ASN A 16 6.58 13.06 3.70
CA ASN A 16 6.98 11.88 4.46
C ASN A 16 7.00 10.62 3.57
N LYS A 17 7.66 10.74 2.45
CA LYS A 17 7.79 9.61 1.54
C LYS A 17 8.73 8.56 2.12
N ARG A 18 8.28 7.32 2.16
CA ARG A 18 9.14 6.18 2.44
C ARG A 18 9.65 5.60 1.13
N VAL A 19 10.97 5.41 1.05
CA VAL A 19 11.59 4.75 -0.09
C VAL A 19 12.14 3.41 0.40
N PHE A 20 11.74 2.33 -0.26
CA PHE A 20 12.22 0.99 0.04
C PHE A 20 13.55 0.71 -0.66
N ILE A 21 14.20 -0.37 -0.26
CA ILE A 21 15.54 -0.71 -0.76
C ILE A 21 15.57 -0.86 -2.29
N ASP A 22 14.49 -1.36 -2.88
CA ASP A 22 14.40 -1.55 -4.34
C ASP A 22 13.98 -0.29 -5.09
N GLY A 23 13.78 0.83 -4.38
CA GLY A 23 13.32 2.08 -4.96
C GLY A 23 11.82 2.25 -5.03
N SER A 24 11.05 1.25 -4.61
CA SER A 24 9.60 1.40 -4.44
C SER A 24 9.33 2.46 -3.38
N GLU A 25 8.14 3.10 -3.44
CA GLU A 25 7.83 4.24 -2.58
C GLU A 25 6.43 4.15 -2.01
N ARG A 26 6.25 4.75 -0.84
CA ARG A 26 4.93 4.91 -0.23
C ARG A 26 4.82 6.28 0.42
N ASN A 27 3.75 6.99 0.10
CA ASN A 27 3.40 8.28 0.70
C ASN A 27 2.04 8.17 1.37
N VAL A 28 1.81 8.93 2.43
CA VAL A 28 0.55 8.91 3.16
C VAL A 28 -0.04 10.31 3.22
N ALA A 29 -1.31 10.43 2.86
CA ALA A 29 -2.11 11.63 3.09
C ALA A 29 -2.90 11.44 4.38
N GLU A 30 -2.74 12.37 5.31
CA GLU A 30 -3.51 12.36 6.56
C GLU A 30 -4.75 13.22 6.40
N LEU A 31 -5.92 12.60 6.43
CA LEU A 31 -7.20 13.29 6.45
C LEU A 31 -7.76 13.26 7.88
N PRO A 32 -8.76 14.10 8.21
CA PRO A 32 -9.27 14.14 9.58
C PRO A 32 -9.70 12.80 10.16
N SER A 33 -10.28 11.91 9.36
CA SER A 33 -10.78 10.62 9.84
C SER A 33 -10.10 9.41 9.24
N MET A 34 -9.15 9.60 8.33
CA MET A 34 -8.56 8.47 7.61
C MET A 34 -7.17 8.81 7.08
N TYR A 35 -6.28 7.82 7.11
CA TYR A 35 -5.03 7.87 6.36
C TYR A 35 -5.25 7.19 5.01
N ILE A 36 -4.75 7.81 3.94
CA ILE A 36 -4.74 7.19 2.62
C ILE A 36 -3.29 7.10 2.17
N GLY A 37 -2.80 5.87 2.07
CA GLY A 37 -1.47 5.59 1.55
C GLY A 37 -1.50 5.35 0.06
N LYS A 38 -0.50 5.86 -0.66
CA LYS A 38 -0.28 5.55 -2.06
C LYS A 38 1.09 4.93 -2.21
N GLY A 39 1.14 3.70 -2.69
CA GLY A 39 2.38 3.00 -2.96
C GLY A 39 2.62 2.86 -4.46
N VAL A 40 3.87 3.03 -4.87
CA VAL A 40 4.33 2.71 -6.21
C VAL A 40 5.39 1.63 -6.04
N TYR A 41 5.02 0.41 -6.35
CA TYR A 41 5.85 -0.77 -6.09
C TYR A 41 6.41 -1.28 -7.40
N ARG A 42 7.73 -1.41 -7.47
CA ARG A 42 8.43 -1.81 -8.68
C ARG A 42 8.26 -3.30 -8.95
N PRO A 43 8.45 -3.73 -10.21
CA PRO A 43 8.54 -5.16 -10.49
C PRO A 43 9.58 -5.84 -9.59
N GLY A 44 9.20 -6.98 -9.02
CA GLY A 44 10.06 -7.71 -8.09
C GLY A 44 9.92 -7.30 -6.63
N TRP A 45 9.19 -6.23 -6.33
CA TRP A 45 8.95 -5.86 -4.93
C TRP A 45 8.19 -6.96 -4.21
N ARG A 46 8.63 -7.25 -2.98
CA ARG A 46 7.96 -8.20 -2.11
C ARG A 46 7.94 -7.65 -0.68
N TRP A 47 6.76 -7.64 -0.04
CA TRP A 47 6.61 -7.05 1.27
C TRP A 47 7.60 -7.65 2.28
N SER A 48 7.72 -8.97 2.34
CA SER A 48 8.59 -9.63 3.32
C SER A 48 10.07 -9.29 3.13
N LYS A 49 10.49 -8.98 1.91
CA LYS A 49 11.89 -8.62 1.62
C LYS A 49 12.16 -7.12 1.79
N HIS A 50 11.25 -6.29 1.32
CA HIS A 50 11.53 -4.86 1.18
C HIS A 50 10.89 -4.01 2.26
N ALA A 51 9.74 -4.42 2.80
CA ALA A 51 9.08 -3.69 3.88
C ALA A 51 9.27 -4.38 5.22
N GLY A 52 8.96 -5.66 5.30
CA GLY A 52 9.05 -6.42 6.55
C GLY A 52 10.46 -6.49 7.12
N LEU A 53 11.44 -6.82 6.28
CA LEU A 53 12.84 -6.83 6.71
C LEU A 53 13.33 -5.44 7.09
N GLN A 54 12.95 -4.43 6.31
CA GLN A 54 13.40 -3.07 6.54
C GLN A 54 12.82 -2.47 7.82
N THR A 55 11.59 -2.81 8.16
CA THR A 55 10.92 -2.28 9.36
C THR A 55 11.03 -3.20 10.56
N GLY A 56 11.32 -4.49 10.36
CA GLY A 56 11.31 -5.50 11.40
C GLY A 56 9.92 -5.82 11.93
N LYS A 57 8.87 -5.42 11.23
CA LYS A 57 7.48 -5.60 11.68
C LYS A 57 6.77 -6.61 10.81
N GLU A 58 5.78 -7.29 11.41
CA GLU A 58 4.86 -8.13 10.67
C GLU A 58 3.81 -7.27 9.97
N SER A 59 3.21 -7.81 8.92
CA SER A 59 2.15 -7.11 8.21
C SER A 59 0.88 -7.05 9.05
N THR A 60 0.17 -5.95 8.95
CA THR A 60 -1.10 -5.73 9.64
C THR A 60 -2.25 -5.83 8.64
N ARG A 61 -3.49 -5.85 9.17
CA ARG A 61 -4.68 -5.83 8.31
C ARG A 61 -4.64 -4.66 7.35
N HIS A 62 -4.97 -4.92 6.10
CA HIS A 62 -4.93 -3.94 5.02
C HIS A 62 -6.23 -3.90 4.25
N ILE A 63 -6.70 -2.69 3.96
CA ILE A 63 -7.76 -2.45 2.99
C ILE A 63 -7.10 -1.66 1.87
N GLY A 64 -7.25 -2.11 0.63
CA GLY A 64 -6.56 -1.50 -0.48
C GLY A 64 -7.35 -1.50 -1.77
N TYR A 65 -6.81 -0.78 -2.74
CA TYR A 65 -7.37 -0.64 -4.08
C TYR A 65 -6.21 -0.53 -5.08
N ILE A 66 -6.26 -1.32 -6.13
CA ILE A 66 -5.20 -1.31 -7.14
C ILE A 66 -5.56 -0.30 -8.23
N VAL A 67 -4.70 0.71 -8.37
CA VAL A 67 -4.86 1.76 -9.40
C VAL A 67 -4.31 1.28 -10.74
N SER A 68 -3.16 0.59 -10.72
CA SER A 68 -2.55 0.02 -11.93
C SER A 68 -1.59 -1.08 -11.56
N GLY A 69 -1.32 -1.96 -12.51
CA GLY A 69 -0.45 -3.12 -12.29
C GLY A 69 -1.17 -4.25 -11.58
N SER A 70 -0.40 -5.21 -11.09
CA SER A 70 -0.93 -6.41 -10.42
C SER A 70 -0.01 -6.86 -9.31
N THR A 71 -0.62 -7.45 -8.29
CA THR A 71 0.08 -7.96 -7.11
C THR A 71 -0.55 -9.29 -6.73
N VAL A 72 0.28 -10.24 -6.30
CA VAL A 72 -0.20 -11.45 -5.62
C VAL A 72 -0.18 -11.15 -4.14
N ILE A 73 -1.28 -11.49 -3.45
CA ILE A 73 -1.38 -11.39 -2.01
C ILE A 73 -1.51 -12.79 -1.45
N GLN A 74 -0.67 -13.12 -0.48
CA GLN A 74 -0.67 -14.40 0.21
C GLN A 74 -1.15 -14.20 1.64
N ASP A 75 -2.22 -14.88 2.02
CA ASP A 75 -2.76 -14.78 3.37
C ASP A 75 -1.98 -15.64 4.38
N ALA A 76 -2.34 -15.55 5.66
CA ALA A 76 -1.66 -16.28 6.72
C ALA A 76 -1.72 -17.80 6.54
N SER A 77 -2.70 -18.33 5.81
CA SER A 77 -2.82 -19.76 5.52
C SER A 77 -1.97 -20.20 4.33
N GLY A 78 -1.37 -19.25 3.61
CA GLY A 78 -0.58 -19.51 2.41
C GLY A 78 -1.38 -19.44 1.11
N GLN A 79 -2.67 -19.13 1.18
CA GLN A 79 -3.49 -18.99 -0.02
C GLN A 79 -3.12 -17.71 -0.76
N GLU A 80 -2.93 -17.82 -2.08
CA GLU A 80 -2.53 -16.71 -2.94
C GLU A 80 -3.68 -16.25 -3.81
N THR A 81 -3.81 -14.94 -3.94
CA THR A 81 -4.82 -14.32 -4.79
C THR A 81 -4.17 -13.19 -5.56
N THR A 82 -4.37 -13.15 -6.87
CA THR A 82 -3.90 -12.05 -7.70
C THR A 82 -4.94 -10.95 -7.71
N VAL A 83 -4.51 -9.73 -7.39
CA VAL A 83 -5.33 -8.53 -7.49
C VAL A 83 -4.70 -7.60 -8.51
N GLY A 84 -5.53 -6.94 -9.29
CA GLY A 84 -5.07 -6.08 -10.36
C GLY A 84 -5.93 -4.84 -10.50
N LEU A 85 -5.68 -4.09 -11.56
CA LEU A 85 -6.35 -2.82 -11.85
C LEU A 85 -7.83 -2.87 -11.53
N GLY A 86 -8.28 -1.95 -10.66
CA GLY A 86 -9.69 -1.81 -10.30
C GLY A 86 -10.16 -2.70 -9.17
N ASP A 87 -9.31 -3.59 -8.65
CA ASP A 87 -9.70 -4.48 -7.57
C ASP A 87 -9.55 -3.79 -6.21
N ALA A 88 -10.59 -3.92 -5.38
CA ALA A 88 -10.56 -3.56 -3.98
C ALA A 88 -10.40 -4.84 -3.17
N PHE A 89 -9.64 -4.78 -2.08
CA PHE A 89 -9.39 -5.96 -1.26
C PHE A 89 -9.25 -5.62 0.21
N GLU A 90 -9.50 -6.62 1.02
CA GLU A 90 -9.14 -6.59 2.44
C GLU A 90 -8.41 -7.87 2.77
N ILE A 91 -7.28 -7.76 3.47
CA ILE A 91 -6.47 -8.91 3.87
C ILE A 91 -6.15 -8.79 5.35
N GLY A 92 -6.21 -9.90 6.08
CA GLY A 92 -5.89 -9.96 7.50
C GLY A 92 -4.40 -9.80 7.77
N PRO A 93 -4.01 -9.78 9.05
CA PRO A 93 -2.60 -9.66 9.43
C PRO A 93 -1.79 -10.90 9.02
N ASN A 94 -0.47 -10.77 9.05
CA ASN A 94 0.48 -11.84 8.72
C ASN A 94 0.35 -12.32 7.27
N HIS A 95 0.18 -11.36 6.37
CA HIS A 95 0.16 -11.62 4.95
C HIS A 95 1.49 -11.22 4.30
N ASP A 96 1.68 -11.67 3.08
CA ASP A 96 2.77 -11.20 2.21
C ASP A 96 2.15 -10.72 0.90
N GLY A 97 2.93 -10.06 0.09
CA GLY A 97 2.50 -9.62 -1.22
C GLY A 97 3.70 -9.30 -2.11
N TRP A 98 3.53 -9.51 -3.40
CA TRP A 98 4.59 -9.22 -4.36
C TRP A 98 4.01 -8.79 -5.70
N VAL A 99 4.75 -7.90 -6.36
CA VAL A 99 4.37 -7.38 -7.67
C VAL A 99 4.65 -8.44 -8.73
N VAL A 100 3.70 -8.63 -9.62
CA VAL A 100 3.85 -9.55 -10.76
C VAL A 100 3.92 -8.77 -12.06
N GLY A 101 4.62 -9.34 -13.05
CA GLY A 101 4.78 -8.74 -14.36
C GLY A 101 5.90 -7.72 -14.41
N ASP A 102 5.94 -6.97 -15.51
CA ASP A 102 7.03 -6.06 -15.83
C ASP A 102 6.70 -4.59 -15.53
N GLU A 103 5.49 -4.33 -15.05
CA GLU A 103 5.04 -2.97 -14.76
C GLU A 103 4.97 -2.74 -13.24
N PRO A 104 5.19 -1.50 -12.78
CA PRO A 104 4.96 -1.17 -11.39
C PRO A 104 3.50 -1.37 -11.01
N CYS A 105 3.26 -1.71 -9.75
CA CYS A 105 1.93 -1.73 -9.18
C CYS A 105 1.72 -0.44 -8.39
N VAL A 106 0.66 0.29 -8.72
CA VAL A 106 0.24 1.46 -7.94
C VAL A 106 -0.99 1.07 -7.15
N ALA A 107 -0.89 1.20 -5.84
CA ALA A 107 -1.96 0.79 -4.93
C ALA A 107 -2.24 1.88 -3.90
N LEU A 108 -3.50 1.96 -3.52
CA LEU A 108 -3.92 2.78 -2.39
C LEU A 108 -4.22 1.86 -1.21
N ASP A 109 -3.93 2.32 -0.01
CA ASP A 109 -4.38 1.67 1.21
C ASP A 109 -5.07 2.67 2.12
N PHE A 110 -5.99 2.17 2.94
CA PHE A 110 -6.88 3.00 3.74
C PHE A 110 -6.83 2.53 5.19
N GLU A 111 -6.65 3.47 6.10
CA GLU A 111 -6.59 3.19 7.53
C GLU A 111 -7.36 4.26 8.29
N THR A 112 -8.27 3.86 9.15
CA THR A 112 -9.00 4.81 10.01
C THR A 112 -8.08 5.37 11.09
N ARG A 113 -8.31 6.63 11.42
CA ARG A 113 -7.58 7.31 12.48
C ARG A 113 -8.20 7.05 13.83
#